data_c046dafee1c9444fdab8561e87a8f142
#
_entry.id   c046dafee1c9444fdab8561e87a8f142
#
_cell.length_a   1.000
_cell.length_b   1.000
_cell.length_c   1.000
_cell.angle_alpha   90.00
_cell.angle_beta   90.00
_cell.angle_gamma   90.00
#
_symmetry.space_group_name_H-M   'P 1'
#
loop_
_entity.id
_entity.type
_entity.pdbx_description
1 polymer ?
#
loop_
_entity_poly.entity_id
_entity_poly.type
_entity_poly.pdbx_seq_one_letter_code
_entity_poly.pdbx_strand_id
1 'polypeptide(L)'
;MKNGQWKQHRKRCNMLLTIKQLQVKYGKQTALQINSPINFEKGERIGVIGSNGAGKTTLVKAILGLTAYEGRIVTELKPEQMAAHMQSNAYVTTMPVKRIMEMILDTKIKDNKELQELITFFEFEGCLSKRYNALSGGQKQKFTIIMIMMQKAELTFYDEVTSGLDFETRQKLMEKMVEWYRDKEDSLIIVSHYYEELEQLVDKILLLDQGKVVAFGRTEELFRKYCGDAIFILDNNPVSSSLTKSFCALKSPNHLIALSCRDKEEERRL
;
A
#
# COMPACT_ATOMS: atom_id res chain seq x y z
N MET A 1 -22.28 1.46 52.83
CA MET A 1 -22.71 1.91 51.49
C MET A 1 -21.52 2.49 50.78
N LYS A 2 -20.90 1.73 49.89
CA LYS A 2 -19.73 2.18 49.08
C LYS A 2 -20.15 2.18 47.64
N ASN A 3 -20.25 3.36 47.06
CA ASN A 3 -20.55 3.59 45.64
C ASN A 3 -19.41 3.07 44.80
N GLY A 4 -19.63 1.96 44.12
CA GLY A 4 -18.76 1.45 43.07
C GLY A 4 -18.96 2.26 41.77
N GLN A 5 -18.12 3.24 41.54
CA GLN A 5 -18.03 3.89 40.24
C GLN A 5 -17.40 2.94 39.23
N TRP A 6 -18.22 2.37 38.35
CA TRP A 6 -17.74 1.69 37.16
C TRP A 6 -17.17 2.74 36.20
N LYS A 7 -15.85 2.88 36.19
CA LYS A 7 -15.14 3.58 35.13
C LYS A 7 -15.32 2.74 33.85
N GLN A 8 -16.30 3.08 33.06
CA GLN A 8 -16.36 2.68 31.65
C GLN A 8 -15.12 3.30 30.97
N HIS A 9 -14.09 2.46 30.74
CA HIS A 9 -13.06 2.80 29.78
C HIS A 9 -13.74 2.87 28.42
N ARG A 10 -14.08 4.09 27.97
CA ARG A 10 -14.33 4.34 26.56
C ARG A 10 -13.05 3.91 25.85
N LYS A 11 -13.07 2.74 25.18
CA LYS A 11 -12.14 2.45 24.11
C LYS A 11 -12.25 3.64 23.15
N ARG A 12 -11.27 4.53 23.13
CA ARG A 12 -11.16 5.53 22.06
C ARG A 12 -11.22 4.72 20.77
N CYS A 13 -12.23 5.01 19.95
CA CYS A 13 -12.40 4.37 18.66
C CYS A 13 -11.16 4.76 17.85
N ASN A 14 -10.24 3.81 17.64
CA ASN A 14 -8.98 4.03 16.91
C ASN A 14 -9.24 4.00 15.38
N MET A 15 -10.51 4.14 15.00
CA MET A 15 -11.00 4.03 13.63
C MET A 15 -10.62 5.28 12.85
N LEU A 16 -9.79 5.10 11.82
CA LEU A 16 -9.36 6.18 10.94
C LEU A 16 -10.35 6.38 9.79
N LEU A 17 -10.79 5.26 9.20
CA LEU A 17 -11.67 5.26 8.03
C LEU A 17 -12.52 3.98 8.02
N THR A 18 -13.78 4.09 7.68
CA THR A 18 -14.68 2.95 7.45
C THR A 18 -15.37 3.08 6.11
N ILE A 19 -15.24 2.08 5.26
CA ILE A 19 -16.05 1.91 4.06
C ILE A 19 -17.19 0.97 4.42
N LYS A 20 -18.43 1.48 4.53
CA LYS A 20 -19.60 0.63 4.88
C LYS A 20 -20.10 -0.13 3.67
N GLN A 21 -20.30 0.58 2.59
CA GLN A 21 -20.64 0.10 1.25
C GLN A 21 -20.08 1.09 0.26
N LEU A 22 -19.63 0.63 -0.91
CA LEU A 22 -19.08 1.50 -1.94
C LEU A 22 -19.37 0.90 -3.31
N GLN A 23 -19.91 1.70 -4.22
CA GLN A 23 -19.97 1.39 -5.65
C GLN A 23 -19.50 2.58 -6.45
N VAL A 24 -18.53 2.33 -7.35
CA VAL A 24 -18.05 3.33 -8.31
C VAL A 24 -18.32 2.83 -9.72
N LYS A 25 -18.92 3.70 -10.53
CA LYS A 25 -19.23 3.42 -11.94
C LYS A 25 -18.57 4.45 -12.85
N TYR A 26 -18.02 3.99 -13.97
CA TYR A 26 -17.62 4.83 -15.10
C TYR A 26 -18.53 4.53 -16.28
N GLY A 27 -19.46 5.42 -16.55
CA GLY A 27 -20.56 5.17 -17.50
C GLY A 27 -21.40 3.96 -17.08
N LYS A 28 -21.47 2.94 -17.93
CA LYS A 28 -22.22 1.70 -17.65
C LYS A 28 -21.42 0.62 -16.88
N GLN A 29 -20.11 0.81 -16.76
CA GLN A 29 -19.23 -0.19 -16.14
C GLN A 29 -19.07 0.06 -14.65
N THR A 30 -19.31 -0.95 -13.81
CA THR A 30 -18.95 -0.94 -12.40
C THR A 30 -17.44 -1.20 -12.27
N ALA A 31 -16.71 -0.22 -11.79
CA ALA A 31 -15.25 -0.29 -11.61
C ALA A 31 -14.85 -0.80 -10.22
N LEU A 32 -15.72 -0.57 -9.22
CA LEU A 32 -15.48 -1.04 -7.85
C LEU A 32 -16.82 -1.26 -7.15
N GLN A 33 -16.93 -2.37 -6.43
CA GLN A 33 -18.09 -2.69 -5.58
C GLN A 33 -17.63 -3.35 -4.28
N ILE A 34 -17.91 -2.70 -3.16
CA ILE A 34 -17.62 -3.18 -1.81
C ILE A 34 -18.95 -3.34 -1.09
N ASN A 35 -19.30 -4.58 -0.73
CA ASN A 35 -20.58 -4.90 -0.12
C ASN A 35 -20.49 -5.15 1.39
N SER A 36 -19.30 -5.42 1.91
CA SER A 36 -19.05 -5.66 3.33
C SER A 36 -18.21 -4.54 3.92
N PRO A 37 -18.42 -4.15 5.19
CA PRO A 37 -17.64 -3.09 5.81
C PRO A 37 -16.15 -3.41 5.83
N ILE A 38 -15.33 -2.40 5.51
CA ILE A 38 -13.88 -2.43 5.62
C ILE A 38 -13.47 -1.32 6.57
N ASN A 39 -12.72 -1.68 7.60
CA ASN A 39 -12.26 -0.76 8.64
C ASN A 39 -10.75 -0.58 8.58
N PHE A 40 -10.31 0.66 8.65
CA PHE A 40 -8.92 1.06 8.72
C PHE A 40 -8.69 1.74 10.06
N GLU A 41 -7.77 1.24 10.85
CA GLU A 41 -7.44 1.80 12.15
C GLU A 41 -6.23 2.74 12.05
N LYS A 42 -6.09 3.64 13.02
CA LYS A 42 -4.92 4.53 13.09
C LYS A 42 -3.64 3.73 13.33
N GLY A 43 -2.59 4.07 12.59
CA GLY A 43 -1.30 3.37 12.63
C GLY A 43 -1.26 2.10 11.78
N GLU A 44 -2.35 1.69 11.13
CA GLU A 44 -2.32 0.53 10.24
C GLU A 44 -1.74 0.87 8.87
N ARG A 45 -1.00 -0.09 8.34
CA ARG A 45 -0.43 -0.06 6.99
C ARG A 45 -1.10 -1.14 6.16
N ILE A 46 -1.79 -0.72 5.10
CA ILE A 46 -2.65 -1.60 4.31
C ILE A 46 -2.16 -1.64 2.88
N GLY A 47 -1.82 -2.84 2.42
CA GLY A 47 -1.52 -3.12 1.02
C GLY A 47 -2.80 -3.38 0.23
N VAL A 48 -2.98 -2.69 -0.89
CA VAL A 48 -4.05 -2.95 -1.84
C VAL A 48 -3.49 -3.65 -3.06
N ILE A 49 -3.85 -4.92 -3.23
CA ILE A 49 -3.34 -5.80 -4.30
C ILE A 49 -4.46 -6.18 -5.25
N GLY A 50 -4.12 -6.43 -6.48
CA GLY A 50 -5.04 -6.93 -7.52
C GLY A 50 -4.49 -6.70 -8.91
N SER A 51 -5.06 -7.39 -9.89
CA SER A 51 -4.71 -7.24 -11.31
C SER A 51 -4.96 -5.82 -11.83
N ASN A 52 -4.45 -5.52 -13.03
CA ASN A 52 -4.79 -4.27 -13.72
C ASN A 52 -6.31 -4.21 -13.95
N GLY A 53 -6.90 -3.05 -13.64
CA GLY A 53 -8.36 -2.89 -13.72
C GLY A 53 -9.15 -3.46 -12.54
N ALA A 54 -8.51 -4.03 -11.50
CA ALA A 54 -9.19 -4.56 -10.32
C ALA A 54 -9.86 -3.50 -9.44
N GLY A 55 -9.68 -2.20 -9.72
CA GLY A 55 -10.32 -1.11 -8.97
C GLY A 55 -9.46 -0.46 -7.89
N LYS A 56 -8.16 -0.77 -7.82
CA LYS A 56 -7.23 -0.27 -6.77
C LYS A 56 -7.16 1.26 -6.74
N THR A 57 -6.78 1.89 -7.85
CA THR A 57 -6.75 3.36 -7.99
C THR A 57 -8.15 3.98 -7.83
N THR A 58 -9.21 3.27 -8.25
CA THR A 58 -10.58 3.72 -8.06
C THR A 58 -10.95 3.80 -6.58
N LEU A 59 -10.50 2.83 -5.76
CA LEU A 59 -10.67 2.85 -4.32
C LEU A 59 -9.99 4.07 -3.70
N VAL A 60 -8.72 4.32 -4.04
CA VAL A 60 -7.98 5.50 -3.56
C VAL A 60 -8.70 6.78 -3.93
N LYS A 61 -9.12 6.94 -5.20
CA LYS A 61 -9.86 8.11 -5.67
C LYS A 61 -11.19 8.30 -4.93
N ALA A 62 -11.91 7.23 -4.63
CA ALA A 62 -13.16 7.31 -3.89
C ALA A 62 -12.94 7.78 -2.44
N ILE A 63 -11.92 7.26 -1.75
CA ILE A 63 -11.57 7.68 -0.38
C ILE A 63 -11.15 9.15 -0.36
N LEU A 64 -10.37 9.61 -1.34
CA LEU A 64 -9.92 11.00 -1.47
C LEU A 64 -11.02 11.95 -1.97
N GLY A 65 -12.24 11.46 -2.30
CA GLY A 65 -13.31 12.28 -2.86
C GLY A 65 -13.05 12.76 -4.30
N LEU A 66 -12.12 12.12 -5.02
CA LEU A 66 -11.73 12.47 -6.40
C LEU A 66 -12.58 11.79 -7.48
N THR A 67 -13.54 10.95 -7.09
CA THR A 67 -14.51 10.32 -7.99
C THR A 67 -15.87 10.20 -7.31
N ALA A 68 -16.95 10.28 -8.09
CA ALA A 68 -18.27 10.05 -7.57
C ALA A 68 -18.49 8.57 -7.23
N TYR A 69 -19.22 8.30 -6.16
CA TYR A 69 -19.57 6.95 -5.72
C TYR A 69 -20.94 6.91 -5.08
N GLU A 70 -21.56 5.72 -5.09
CA GLU A 70 -22.73 5.39 -4.31
C GLU A 70 -22.29 4.62 -3.04
N GLY A 71 -22.95 4.86 -1.91
CA GLY A 71 -22.62 4.19 -0.64
C GLY A 71 -22.15 5.15 0.43
N ARG A 72 -21.33 4.67 1.37
CA ARG A 72 -20.89 5.48 2.51
C ARG A 72 -19.47 5.16 2.95
N ILE A 73 -18.61 6.17 2.87
CA ILE A 73 -17.29 6.24 3.49
C ILE A 73 -17.40 7.17 4.70
N VAL A 74 -16.93 6.70 5.86
CA VAL A 74 -16.98 7.46 7.13
C VAL A 74 -15.54 7.67 7.59
N THR A 75 -15.14 8.91 7.73
CA THR A 75 -13.84 9.32 8.28
C THR A 75 -14.02 10.67 8.98
N GLU A 76 -13.21 10.92 10.01
CA GLU A 76 -13.09 12.24 10.65
C GLU A 76 -11.92 13.05 10.05
N LEU A 77 -11.15 12.44 9.14
CA LEU A 77 -10.04 13.11 8.47
C LEU A 77 -10.55 14.17 7.50
N LYS A 78 -9.94 15.33 7.58
CA LYS A 78 -10.11 16.39 6.57
C LYS A 78 -9.19 16.12 5.37
N PRO A 79 -9.48 16.69 4.18
CA PRO A 79 -8.61 16.52 3.01
C PRO A 79 -7.14 16.87 3.27
N GLU A 80 -6.88 17.90 4.10
CA GLU A 80 -5.53 18.37 4.44
C GLU A 80 -4.75 17.38 5.32
N GLN A 81 -5.44 16.41 5.92
CA GLN A 81 -4.85 15.34 6.73
C GLN A 81 -4.57 14.08 5.92
N MET A 82 -4.82 14.12 4.61
CA MET A 82 -4.56 13.03 3.68
C MET A 82 -3.52 13.48 2.64
N ALA A 83 -2.49 12.68 2.42
CA ALA A 83 -1.52 12.88 1.35
C ALA A 83 -1.59 11.74 0.35
N ALA A 84 -1.43 12.03 -0.95
CA ALA A 84 -1.51 11.00 -1.96
C ALA A 84 -0.44 11.15 -3.05
N HIS A 85 0.33 10.08 -3.26
CA HIS A 85 1.07 9.86 -4.48
C HIS A 85 0.13 9.17 -5.46
N MET A 86 -0.21 9.86 -6.55
CA MET A 86 -1.01 9.29 -7.64
C MET A 86 -0.10 8.95 -8.82
N GLN A 87 -0.53 8.06 -9.70
CA GLN A 87 0.22 7.65 -10.90
C GLN A 87 0.69 8.82 -11.78
N SER A 88 0.00 9.96 -11.74
CA SER A 88 0.39 11.18 -12.45
C SER A 88 0.36 12.37 -11.49
N ASN A 89 1.53 12.88 -11.15
CA ASN A 89 1.67 14.14 -10.41
C ASN A 89 2.18 15.22 -11.38
N ALA A 90 1.44 16.32 -11.50
CA ALA A 90 1.82 17.44 -12.33
C ALA A 90 2.60 18.47 -11.51
N TYR A 91 3.88 18.63 -11.83
CA TYR A 91 4.73 19.66 -11.26
C TYR A 91 5.19 20.63 -12.36
N VAL A 92 5.62 21.81 -11.96
CA VAL A 92 6.21 22.79 -12.91
C VAL A 92 7.49 22.22 -13.50
N THR A 93 7.45 21.85 -14.76
CA THR A 93 8.51 21.06 -15.42
C THR A 93 9.80 21.83 -15.70
N THR A 94 9.72 23.16 -15.79
CA THR A 94 10.81 24.04 -16.22
C THR A 94 11.63 24.63 -15.08
N MET A 95 11.15 24.51 -13.85
CA MET A 95 11.84 25.03 -12.66
C MET A 95 12.81 24.01 -12.05
N PRO A 96 13.90 24.47 -11.39
CA PRO A 96 14.73 23.60 -10.55
C PRO A 96 13.93 23.00 -9.42
N VAL A 97 14.12 21.68 -9.15
CA VAL A 97 13.34 20.97 -8.10
C VAL A 97 13.50 21.59 -6.73
N LYS A 98 14.68 22.13 -6.40
CA LYS A 98 14.86 22.93 -5.17
C LYS A 98 13.79 24.03 -5.02
N ARG A 99 13.55 24.78 -6.09
CA ARG A 99 12.54 25.86 -6.07
C ARG A 99 11.13 25.34 -5.95
N ILE A 100 10.83 24.22 -6.59
CA ILE A 100 9.52 23.57 -6.49
C ILE A 100 9.26 23.14 -5.05
N MET A 101 10.24 22.46 -4.42
CA MET A 101 10.14 22.06 -3.01
C MET A 101 9.90 23.26 -2.09
N GLU A 102 10.76 24.29 -2.20
CA GLU A 102 10.70 25.46 -1.35
C GLU A 102 9.37 26.24 -1.51
N MET A 103 8.81 26.28 -2.72
CA MET A 103 7.53 26.96 -2.99
C MET A 103 6.33 26.17 -2.45
N ILE A 104 6.28 24.84 -2.68
CA ILE A 104 5.15 24.03 -2.25
C ILE A 104 5.13 23.89 -0.73
N LEU A 105 6.30 23.74 -0.11
CA LEU A 105 6.42 23.54 1.34
C LEU A 105 6.50 24.86 2.12
N ASP A 106 6.46 25.99 1.44
CA ASP A 106 6.57 27.34 2.00
C ASP A 106 7.75 27.48 3.00
N THR A 107 8.89 26.88 2.65
CA THR A 107 10.09 26.88 3.49
C THR A 107 11.36 26.80 2.64
N LYS A 108 12.49 27.28 3.18
CA LYS A 108 13.79 27.07 2.55
C LYS A 108 14.36 25.72 3.02
N ILE A 109 14.98 24.96 2.09
CA ILE A 109 15.63 23.70 2.45
C ILE A 109 16.62 23.88 3.59
N LYS A 110 17.42 24.97 3.58
CA LYS A 110 18.41 25.27 4.62
C LYS A 110 17.81 25.49 6.02
N ASP A 111 16.55 25.90 6.10
CA ASP A 111 15.86 26.25 7.34
C ASP A 111 14.95 25.10 7.86
N ASN A 112 14.85 23.99 7.10
CA ASN A 112 14.02 22.85 7.44
C ASN A 112 14.87 21.58 7.56
N LYS A 113 15.19 21.19 8.81
CA LYS A 113 16.04 20.03 9.10
C LYS A 113 15.47 18.72 8.57
N GLU A 114 14.16 18.51 8.75
CA GLU A 114 13.49 17.28 8.31
C GLU A 114 13.53 17.11 6.78
N LEU A 115 13.33 18.21 6.04
CA LEU A 115 13.47 18.20 4.60
C LEU A 115 14.92 17.89 4.17
N GLN A 116 15.91 18.42 4.90
CA GLN A 116 17.33 18.09 4.65
C GLN A 116 17.60 16.60 4.91
N GLU A 117 17.08 16.06 6.04
CA GLU A 117 17.21 14.64 6.37
C GLU A 117 16.60 13.75 5.29
N LEU A 118 15.38 14.05 4.81
CA LEU A 118 14.74 13.31 3.73
C LEU A 118 15.53 13.39 2.41
N ILE A 119 16.04 14.57 2.06
CA ILE A 119 16.85 14.75 0.85
C ILE A 119 18.11 13.89 0.93
N THR A 120 18.80 13.89 2.07
CA THR A 120 20.00 13.07 2.28
C THR A 120 19.67 11.58 2.33
N PHE A 121 18.61 11.21 3.06
CA PHE A 121 18.16 9.82 3.18
C PHE A 121 17.85 9.18 1.81
N PHE A 122 17.18 9.94 0.93
CA PHE A 122 16.87 9.48 -0.43
C PHE A 122 18.00 9.75 -1.44
N GLU A 123 19.17 10.27 -1.01
CA GLU A 123 20.30 10.59 -1.89
C GLU A 123 19.87 11.51 -3.04
N PHE A 124 19.18 12.59 -2.72
CA PHE A 124 18.54 13.46 -3.71
C PHE A 124 19.26 14.80 -3.90
N GLU A 125 20.34 15.09 -3.14
CA GLU A 125 21.08 16.36 -3.16
C GLU A 125 21.55 16.74 -4.57
N GLY A 126 22.10 15.78 -5.32
CA GLY A 126 22.59 15.98 -6.70
C GLY A 126 21.48 16.33 -7.71
N CYS A 127 20.20 16.23 -7.31
CA CYS A 127 19.07 16.54 -8.17
C CYS A 127 18.50 17.93 -7.94
N LEU A 128 18.84 18.62 -6.84
CA LEU A 128 18.22 19.89 -6.42
C LEU A 128 18.34 21.02 -7.44
N SER A 129 19.43 21.07 -8.19
CA SER A 129 19.66 22.07 -9.24
C SER A 129 19.02 21.69 -10.60
N LYS A 130 18.64 20.43 -10.77
CA LYS A 130 18.02 19.95 -12.03
C LYS A 130 16.60 20.49 -12.17
N ARG A 131 16.17 20.69 -13.41
CA ARG A 131 14.76 20.93 -13.73
C ARG A 131 13.96 19.62 -13.57
N TYR A 132 12.69 19.70 -13.19
CA TYR A 132 11.87 18.51 -12.97
C TYR A 132 11.79 17.58 -14.18
N ASN A 133 11.71 18.13 -15.40
CA ASN A 133 11.69 17.34 -16.65
C ASN A 133 13.01 16.63 -16.95
N ALA A 134 14.13 17.08 -16.38
CA ALA A 134 15.45 16.47 -16.55
C ALA A 134 15.74 15.35 -15.53
N LEU A 135 14.80 15.06 -14.62
CA LEU A 135 14.92 13.95 -13.69
C LEU A 135 14.62 12.63 -14.38
N SER A 136 15.38 11.58 -14.02
CA SER A 136 15.02 10.20 -14.38
C SER A 136 13.70 9.76 -13.70
N GLY A 137 13.13 8.63 -14.12
CA GLY A 137 11.93 8.06 -13.49
C GLY A 137 12.11 7.88 -11.97
N GLY A 138 13.17 7.20 -11.55
CA GLY A 138 13.48 7.00 -10.12
C GLY A 138 13.71 8.31 -9.37
N GLN A 139 14.36 9.31 -10.00
CA GLN A 139 14.54 10.63 -9.38
C GLN A 139 13.20 11.37 -9.21
N LYS A 140 12.27 11.25 -10.16
CA LYS A 140 10.91 11.80 -10.02
C LYS A 140 10.14 11.12 -8.90
N GLN A 141 10.27 9.82 -8.75
CA GLN A 141 9.63 9.08 -7.66
C GLN A 141 10.21 9.51 -6.30
N LYS A 142 11.55 9.55 -6.14
CA LYS A 142 12.19 10.06 -4.93
C LYS A 142 11.71 11.47 -4.57
N PHE A 143 11.67 12.38 -5.55
CA PHE A 143 11.15 13.73 -5.36
C PHE A 143 9.71 13.72 -4.81
N THR A 144 8.81 12.96 -5.45
CA THR A 144 7.40 12.93 -5.04
C THR A 144 7.22 12.30 -3.67
N ILE A 145 7.98 11.25 -3.34
CA ILE A 145 7.95 10.63 -2.00
C ILE A 145 8.39 11.62 -0.93
N ILE A 146 9.50 12.34 -1.14
CA ILE A 146 9.96 13.38 -0.21
C ILE A 146 8.87 14.45 0.00
N MET A 147 8.25 14.90 -1.09
CA MET A 147 7.17 15.91 -1.01
C MET A 147 5.95 15.42 -0.24
N ILE A 148 5.60 14.14 -0.36
CA ILE A 148 4.48 13.53 0.35
C ILE A 148 4.80 13.31 1.84
N MET A 149 5.99 12.82 2.15
CA MET A 149 6.42 12.63 3.54
C MET A 149 6.47 13.97 4.30
N MET A 150 6.82 15.05 3.62
CA MET A 150 6.81 16.39 4.21
C MET A 150 5.41 16.94 4.54
N GLN A 151 4.35 16.36 3.99
CA GLN A 151 2.98 16.78 4.31
C GLN A 151 2.52 16.33 5.71
N LYS A 152 3.19 15.35 6.32
CA LYS A 152 2.87 14.83 7.67
C LYS A 152 1.39 14.48 7.84
N ALA A 153 0.83 13.86 6.82
CA ALA A 153 -0.58 13.51 6.80
C ALA A 153 -0.87 12.36 7.79
N GLU A 154 -2.08 12.35 8.37
CA GLU A 154 -2.52 11.24 9.22
C GLU A 154 -2.80 9.97 8.43
N LEU A 155 -3.09 10.09 7.14
CA LEU A 155 -3.26 8.98 6.20
C LEU A 155 -2.55 9.30 4.88
N THR A 156 -1.60 8.44 4.50
CA THR A 156 -0.84 8.60 3.27
C THR A 156 -1.16 7.48 2.28
N PHE A 157 -1.39 7.85 1.03
CA PHE A 157 -1.64 6.94 -0.08
C PHE A 157 -0.44 6.90 -1.03
N TYR A 158 0.02 5.69 -1.36
CA TYR A 158 1.02 5.44 -2.39
C TYR A 158 0.40 4.57 -3.48
N ASP A 159 0.01 5.18 -4.60
CA ASP A 159 -0.59 4.45 -5.74
C ASP A 159 0.49 4.14 -6.77
N GLU A 160 0.95 2.87 -6.77
CA GLU A 160 1.96 2.33 -7.69
C GLU A 160 3.25 3.17 -7.75
N VAL A 161 3.77 3.54 -6.57
CA VAL A 161 4.93 4.42 -6.42
C VAL A 161 6.21 3.91 -7.11
N THR A 162 6.29 2.62 -7.39
CA THR A 162 7.43 1.95 -8.05
C THR A 162 7.19 1.68 -9.54
N SER A 163 6.01 2.06 -10.05
CA SER A 163 5.66 1.82 -11.45
C SER A 163 6.63 2.51 -12.42
N GLY A 164 7.05 1.78 -13.45
CA GLY A 164 7.98 2.28 -14.48
C GLY A 164 9.44 2.33 -14.06
N LEU A 165 9.80 1.81 -12.87
CA LEU A 165 11.18 1.65 -12.43
C LEU A 165 11.72 0.27 -12.82
N ASP A 166 13.02 0.21 -13.13
CA ASP A 166 13.74 -1.05 -13.22
C ASP A 166 13.79 -1.77 -11.86
N PHE A 167 14.07 -3.05 -11.88
CA PHE A 167 14.02 -3.90 -10.68
C PHE A 167 14.90 -3.40 -9.54
N GLU A 168 16.15 -3.02 -9.83
CA GLU A 168 17.12 -2.59 -8.82
C GLU A 168 16.71 -1.26 -8.17
N THR A 169 16.29 -0.29 -8.99
CA THR A 169 15.82 1.03 -8.50
C THR A 169 14.56 0.87 -7.65
N ARG A 170 13.65 -0.01 -8.05
CA ARG A 170 12.42 -0.33 -7.33
C ARG A 170 12.72 -0.93 -5.96
N GLN A 171 13.59 -1.94 -5.92
CA GLN A 171 13.98 -2.60 -4.68
C GLN A 171 14.62 -1.60 -3.69
N LYS A 172 15.60 -0.82 -4.14
CA LYS A 172 16.25 0.21 -3.31
C LYS A 172 15.27 1.24 -2.77
N LEU A 173 14.29 1.63 -3.58
CA LEU A 173 13.27 2.59 -3.14
C LEU A 173 12.37 2.01 -2.06
N MET A 174 11.94 0.76 -2.22
CA MET A 174 11.12 0.07 -1.22
C MET A 174 11.88 -0.18 0.09
N GLU A 175 13.13 -0.61 0.02
CA GLU A 175 13.99 -0.76 1.19
C GLU A 175 14.11 0.55 1.99
N LYS A 176 14.29 1.68 1.31
CA LYS A 176 14.31 3.00 1.96
C LYS A 176 12.95 3.38 2.56
N MET A 177 11.84 3.04 1.92
CA MET A 177 10.52 3.27 2.50
C MET A 177 10.30 2.41 3.75
N VAL A 178 10.67 1.13 3.71
CA VAL A 178 10.61 0.22 4.88
C VAL A 178 11.46 0.77 6.03
N GLU A 179 12.70 1.19 5.75
CA GLU A 179 13.60 1.78 6.74
C GLU A 179 13.01 3.06 7.35
N TRP A 180 12.47 3.95 6.52
CA TRP A 180 11.88 5.21 6.98
C TRP A 180 10.66 5.02 7.88
N TYR A 181 9.82 4.04 7.56
CA TYR A 181 8.58 3.80 8.31
C TYR A 181 8.73 2.79 9.46
N ARG A 182 9.90 2.17 9.64
CA ARG A 182 10.12 1.07 10.61
C ARG A 182 9.60 1.36 12.00
N ASP A 183 9.95 2.52 12.55
CA ASP A 183 9.66 2.89 13.94
C ASP A 183 8.59 4.00 14.03
N LYS A 184 7.74 4.14 13.00
CA LYS A 184 6.71 5.17 12.95
C LYS A 184 5.31 4.55 12.98
N GLU A 185 4.39 5.24 13.63
CA GLU A 185 2.96 4.84 13.71
C GLU A 185 2.13 5.55 12.61
N ASP A 186 2.66 5.64 11.40
CA ASP A 186 1.98 6.27 10.28
C ASP A 186 0.95 5.33 9.68
N SER A 187 -0.22 5.87 9.32
CA SER A 187 -1.26 5.14 8.60
C SER A 187 -1.02 5.23 7.10
N LEU A 188 -0.86 4.08 6.45
CA LEU A 188 -0.54 4.00 5.03
C LEU A 188 -1.54 3.13 4.26
N ILE A 189 -1.88 3.55 3.05
CA ILE A 189 -2.53 2.70 2.05
C ILE A 189 -1.60 2.65 0.82
N ILE A 190 -1.07 1.46 0.54
CA ILE A 190 -0.08 1.26 -0.51
C ILE A 190 -0.66 0.34 -1.56
N VAL A 191 -0.79 0.86 -2.77
CA VAL A 191 -1.24 0.09 -3.93
C VAL A 191 -0.02 -0.41 -4.69
N SER A 192 0.09 -1.71 -4.86
CA SER A 192 1.11 -2.33 -5.70
C SER A 192 0.56 -3.55 -6.45
N HIS A 193 1.22 -3.91 -7.55
CA HIS A 193 1.04 -5.17 -8.25
C HIS A 193 1.94 -6.28 -7.71
N TYR A 194 2.95 -5.91 -6.92
CA TYR A 194 4.00 -6.81 -6.42
C TYR A 194 3.81 -7.00 -4.93
N TYR A 195 3.53 -8.24 -4.54
CA TYR A 195 3.36 -8.59 -3.12
C TYR A 195 4.66 -8.38 -2.33
N GLU A 196 5.79 -8.71 -2.94
CA GLU A 196 7.11 -8.61 -2.34
C GLU A 196 7.45 -7.18 -1.88
N GLU A 197 6.89 -6.17 -2.54
CA GLU A 197 7.05 -4.77 -2.14
C GLU A 197 6.29 -4.45 -0.86
N LEU A 198 5.19 -5.15 -0.62
CA LEU A 198 4.28 -4.87 0.48
C LEU A 198 4.60 -5.67 1.74
N GLU A 199 5.16 -6.89 1.58
CA GLU A 199 5.35 -7.86 2.66
C GLU A 199 6.02 -7.28 3.92
N GLN A 200 7.03 -6.40 3.74
CA GLN A 200 7.77 -5.81 4.84
C GLN A 200 7.19 -4.48 5.36
N LEU A 201 6.23 -3.90 4.62
CA LEU A 201 5.74 -2.55 4.91
C LEU A 201 4.29 -2.53 5.38
N VAL A 202 3.50 -3.60 5.17
CA VAL A 202 2.08 -3.61 5.48
C VAL A 202 1.68 -4.67 6.51
N ASP A 203 0.68 -4.33 7.32
CA ASP A 203 0.12 -5.21 8.36
C ASP A 203 -1.06 -6.03 7.82
N LYS A 204 -1.83 -5.43 6.91
CA LYS A 204 -3.05 -6.00 6.32
C LYS A 204 -3.02 -5.91 4.80
N ILE A 205 -3.72 -6.84 4.16
CA ILE A 205 -3.92 -6.86 2.72
C ILE A 205 -5.40 -6.72 2.39
N LEU A 206 -5.70 -5.86 1.43
CA LEU A 206 -6.97 -5.79 0.72
C LEU A 206 -6.75 -6.31 -0.70
N LEU A 207 -7.26 -7.50 -0.97
CA LEU A 207 -7.18 -8.13 -2.29
C LEU A 207 -8.44 -7.79 -3.09
N LEU A 208 -8.23 -7.15 -4.23
CA LEU A 208 -9.27 -6.80 -5.19
C LEU A 208 -9.14 -7.63 -6.47
N ASP A 209 -10.26 -8.10 -6.99
CA ASP A 209 -10.34 -8.68 -8.32
C ASP A 209 -11.64 -8.25 -9.01
N GLN A 210 -11.53 -7.85 -10.28
CA GLN A 210 -12.66 -7.39 -11.11
C GLN A 210 -13.62 -6.43 -10.38
N GLY A 211 -13.06 -5.48 -9.64
CA GLY A 211 -13.81 -4.48 -8.89
C GLY A 211 -14.47 -4.99 -7.60
N LYS A 212 -14.16 -6.19 -7.14
CA LYS A 212 -14.72 -6.79 -5.92
C LYS A 212 -13.63 -7.08 -4.89
N VAL A 213 -14.01 -7.05 -3.63
CA VAL A 213 -13.15 -7.51 -2.53
C VAL A 213 -13.16 -9.03 -2.49
N VAL A 214 -11.99 -9.62 -2.68
CA VAL A 214 -11.77 -11.07 -2.55
C VAL A 214 -11.42 -11.42 -1.11
N ALA A 215 -10.53 -10.64 -0.49
CA ALA A 215 -10.09 -10.82 0.89
C ALA A 215 -9.68 -9.50 1.51
N PHE A 216 -9.86 -9.39 2.84
CA PHE A 216 -9.32 -8.32 3.66
C PHE A 216 -8.98 -8.87 5.05
N GLY A 217 -7.77 -8.62 5.51
CA GLY A 217 -7.31 -9.09 6.81
C GLY A 217 -5.79 -8.99 6.98
N ARG A 218 -5.29 -9.47 8.12
CA ARG A 218 -3.85 -9.54 8.39
C ARG A 218 -3.18 -10.47 7.39
N THR A 219 -2.00 -10.09 6.94
CA THR A 219 -1.25 -10.83 5.92
C THR A 219 -1.06 -12.29 6.31
N GLU A 220 -0.61 -12.56 7.54
CA GLU A 220 -0.40 -13.93 8.05
C GLU A 220 -1.69 -14.76 8.10
N GLU A 221 -2.81 -14.15 8.52
CA GLU A 221 -4.11 -14.83 8.59
C GLU A 221 -4.64 -15.18 7.21
N LEU A 222 -4.48 -14.27 6.24
CA LEU A 222 -4.87 -14.52 4.86
C LEU A 222 -3.98 -15.59 4.23
N PHE A 223 -2.66 -15.53 4.45
CA PHE A 223 -1.76 -16.55 3.96
C PHE A 223 -2.16 -17.94 4.50
N ARG A 224 -2.32 -18.06 5.83
CA ARG A 224 -2.74 -19.33 6.45
C ARG A 224 -4.08 -19.83 5.92
N LYS A 225 -5.04 -18.93 5.73
CA LYS A 225 -6.39 -19.27 5.22
C LYS A 225 -6.37 -19.80 3.80
N TYR A 226 -5.57 -19.22 2.89
CA TYR A 226 -5.61 -19.50 1.47
C TYR A 226 -4.47 -20.41 0.99
N CYS A 227 -3.35 -20.39 1.68
CA CYS A 227 -2.12 -21.06 1.29
C CYS A 227 -1.69 -22.16 2.28
N GLY A 228 -2.28 -22.21 3.49
CA GLY A 228 -1.83 -23.10 4.56
C GLY A 228 -0.69 -22.55 5.40
N ASP A 229 -0.11 -23.39 6.26
CA ASP A 229 1.01 -23.00 7.14
C ASP A 229 2.34 -22.90 6.38
N ALA A 230 2.48 -23.66 5.27
CA ALA A 230 3.64 -23.62 4.39
C ALA A 230 3.26 -23.90 2.93
N ILE A 231 4.07 -23.43 1.99
CA ILE A 231 3.98 -23.75 0.57
C ILE A 231 5.31 -24.34 0.14
N PHE A 232 5.25 -25.51 -0.51
CA PHE A 232 6.40 -26.11 -1.18
C PHE A 232 6.31 -25.88 -2.68
N ILE A 233 7.38 -25.35 -3.25
CA ILE A 233 7.51 -25.15 -4.70
C ILE A 233 8.53 -26.15 -5.23
N LEU A 234 8.09 -27.01 -6.12
CA LEU A 234 8.86 -28.09 -6.70
C LEU A 234 8.89 -27.95 -8.22
N ASP A 235 9.95 -28.46 -8.87
CA ASP A 235 9.95 -28.60 -10.32
C ASP A 235 8.87 -29.60 -10.75
N ASN A 236 8.17 -29.25 -11.83
CA ASN A 236 7.11 -30.13 -12.38
C ASN A 236 7.75 -31.30 -13.13
N ASN A 237 7.77 -32.47 -12.47
CA ASN A 237 8.24 -33.72 -13.00
C ASN A 237 7.28 -34.87 -12.60
N PRO A 238 7.42 -36.11 -13.14
CA PRO A 238 6.50 -37.18 -12.82
C PRO A 238 6.42 -37.53 -11.34
N VAL A 239 7.50 -37.35 -10.58
CA VAL A 239 7.54 -37.63 -9.13
C VAL A 239 6.75 -36.58 -8.38
N SER A 240 7.11 -35.31 -8.54
CA SER A 240 6.43 -34.17 -7.86
C SER A 240 4.97 -34.04 -8.29
N SER A 241 4.64 -34.38 -9.57
CA SER A 241 3.25 -34.40 -10.04
C SER A 241 2.41 -35.45 -9.32
N SER A 242 3.00 -36.54 -8.84
CA SER A 242 2.27 -37.56 -8.07
C SER A 242 1.82 -37.07 -6.71
N LEU A 243 2.54 -36.09 -6.12
CA LEU A 243 2.24 -35.50 -4.81
C LEU A 243 0.94 -34.68 -4.84
N THR A 244 0.55 -34.12 -6.00
CA THR A 244 -0.71 -33.36 -6.13
C THR A 244 -1.96 -34.20 -5.79
N LYS A 245 -1.85 -35.54 -5.76
CA LYS A 245 -2.92 -36.41 -5.33
C LYS A 245 -3.09 -36.46 -3.80
N SER A 246 -2.04 -36.18 -3.08
CA SER A 246 -1.99 -36.28 -1.60
C SER A 246 -2.00 -34.94 -0.90
N PHE A 247 -1.65 -33.87 -1.60
CA PHE A 247 -1.57 -32.51 -1.08
C PHE A 247 -2.43 -31.55 -1.91
N CYS A 248 -2.82 -30.44 -1.30
CA CYS A 248 -3.58 -29.39 -2.00
C CYS A 248 -2.64 -28.63 -2.96
N ALA A 249 -2.85 -28.80 -4.26
CA ALA A 249 -2.10 -28.08 -5.28
C ALA A 249 -2.64 -26.67 -5.44
N LEU A 250 -1.76 -25.68 -5.39
CA LEU A 250 -2.03 -24.29 -5.69
C LEU A 250 -1.71 -23.99 -7.16
N LYS A 251 -2.31 -22.94 -7.69
CA LYS A 251 -2.01 -22.49 -9.06
C LYS A 251 -0.56 -22.01 -9.15
N SER A 252 0.20 -22.59 -10.06
CA SER A 252 1.61 -22.28 -10.31
C SER A 252 1.91 -22.24 -11.81
N PRO A 253 3.05 -21.66 -12.24
CA PRO A 253 3.53 -21.78 -13.61
C PRO A 253 3.69 -23.23 -14.05
N ASN A 254 3.56 -23.52 -15.35
CA ASN A 254 3.56 -24.89 -15.89
C ASN A 254 4.81 -25.72 -15.57
N HIS A 255 5.95 -25.08 -15.32
CA HIS A 255 7.21 -25.73 -14.98
C HIS A 255 7.38 -26.00 -13.48
N LEU A 256 6.44 -25.51 -12.65
CA LEU A 256 6.46 -25.67 -11.20
C LEU A 256 5.19 -26.32 -10.68
N ILE A 257 5.27 -26.91 -9.51
CA ILE A 257 4.15 -27.37 -8.70
C ILE A 257 4.25 -26.68 -7.35
N ALA A 258 3.16 -26.02 -6.95
CA ALA A 258 3.04 -25.43 -5.61
C ALA A 258 2.07 -26.27 -4.79
N LEU A 259 2.53 -26.77 -3.65
CA LEU A 259 1.76 -27.59 -2.72
C LEU A 259 1.56 -26.84 -1.41
N SER A 260 0.33 -26.73 -0.98
CA SER A 260 -0.05 -26.16 0.31
C SER A 260 0.02 -27.25 1.39
N CYS A 261 0.65 -26.92 2.51
CA CYS A 261 0.63 -27.72 3.73
C CYS A 261 -0.18 -26.99 4.79
N ARG A 262 -1.20 -27.65 5.31
CA ARG A 262 -2.15 -27.05 6.29
C ARG A 262 -1.67 -27.12 7.71
N ASP A 263 -0.72 -28.02 7.99
CA ASP A 263 -0.14 -28.23 9.31
C ASP A 263 1.27 -28.83 9.23
N LYS A 264 1.92 -28.92 10.39
CA LYS A 264 3.27 -29.48 10.51
C LYS A 264 3.35 -30.99 10.22
N GLU A 265 2.24 -31.70 10.24
CA GLU A 265 2.21 -33.11 9.91
C GLU A 265 2.27 -33.31 8.39
N GLU A 266 1.49 -32.54 7.64
CA GLU A 266 1.57 -32.49 6.17
C GLU A 266 2.96 -32.03 5.71
N GLU A 267 3.55 -31.01 6.40
CA GLU A 267 4.91 -30.50 6.11
C GLU A 267 5.99 -31.60 6.25
N ARG A 268 5.86 -32.47 7.26
CA ARG A 268 6.84 -33.56 7.49
C ARG A 268 6.69 -34.73 6.52
N ARG A 269 5.60 -34.81 5.79
CA ARG A 269 5.29 -35.88 4.83
C ARG A 269 5.74 -35.54 3.40
N LEU A 270 6.09 -34.29 3.13
CA LEU A 270 6.73 -33.78 1.93
C LEU A 270 8.25 -33.87 2.05
#